data_a5f680721309b8647d8af8f86212b57b
#
_entry.id   a5f680721309b8647d8af8f86212b57b
#
_cell.length_a   1.000
_cell.length_b   1.000
_cell.length_c   1.000
_cell.angle_alpha   90.00
_cell.angle_beta   90.00
_cell.angle_gamma   90.00
#
_symmetry.space_group_name_H-M   'P 1'
#
loop_
_entity.id
_entity.type
_entity.pdbx_description
1 polymer ?
#
loop_
_entity_poly.entity_id
_entity_poly.type
_entity_poly.pdbx_seq_one_letter_code
_entity_poly.pdbx_strand_id
1 'polypeptide(L)'
;MTGNAALTEEMTRLLDEHPREARENRFSASLCGEMAVMRLLHNGTKKKMTAGELSSRLSKATSRVAAVLGSLEKKGLLERENDAVDRRRVLVSLTQAGEALCEKRKAHFKSKIALLLSMLGDDAPEFVRLFGRMFEITSSDAFRQGECIEEDQEGFNG
;
A
#
# COMPACT_ATOMS: atom_id res chain seq x y z
N MET A 1 27.53 -2.40 19.62
CA MET A 1 26.11 -2.81 19.63
C MET A 1 25.14 -1.76 20.22
N THR A 2 25.64 -0.72 20.86
CA THR A 2 24.83 0.35 21.52
C THR A 2 24.21 1.39 20.56
N GLY A 3 24.68 1.50 19.32
CA GLY A 3 24.17 2.51 18.38
C GLY A 3 22.77 2.22 17.82
N ASN A 4 22.42 0.97 17.59
CA ASN A 4 21.12 0.61 16.99
C ASN A 4 19.94 0.77 17.97
N ALA A 5 20.15 0.53 19.27
CA ALA A 5 19.08 0.68 20.26
C ALA A 5 18.63 2.15 20.39
N ALA A 6 19.57 3.09 20.49
CA ALA A 6 19.27 4.52 20.55
C ALA A 6 18.57 5.03 19.27
N LEU A 7 18.99 4.55 18.09
CA LEU A 7 18.35 4.88 16.81
C LEU A 7 16.95 4.27 16.68
N THR A 8 16.76 3.06 17.21
CA THR A 8 15.44 2.42 17.24
C THR A 8 14.47 3.21 18.11
N GLU A 9 14.94 3.63 19.31
CA GLU A 9 14.14 4.43 20.24
C GLU A 9 13.79 5.81 19.63
N GLU A 10 14.75 6.48 18.99
CA GLU A 10 14.51 7.74 18.29
C GLU A 10 13.54 7.58 17.11
N MET A 11 13.69 6.55 16.30
CA MET A 11 12.77 6.26 15.20
C MET A 11 11.36 6.00 15.73
N THR A 12 11.23 5.20 16.79
CA THR A 12 9.93 4.91 17.42
C THR A 12 9.28 6.18 17.94
N ARG A 13 10.05 7.02 18.64
CA ARG A 13 9.60 8.33 19.12
C ARG A 13 9.10 9.21 17.98
N LEU A 14 9.87 9.35 16.88
CA LEU A 14 9.47 10.14 15.71
C LEU A 14 8.19 9.62 15.06
N LEU A 15 8.00 8.29 15.05
CA LEU A 15 6.78 7.67 14.53
C LEU A 15 5.56 7.92 15.44
N ASP A 16 5.76 7.99 16.75
CA ASP A 16 4.69 8.20 17.73
C ASP A 16 4.31 9.68 17.90
N GLU A 17 5.29 10.59 17.81
CA GLU A 17 5.08 12.03 17.91
C GLU A 17 4.35 12.62 16.68
N HIS A 18 4.39 11.94 15.53
CA HIS A 18 3.64 12.40 14.37
C HIS A 18 2.17 12.02 14.48
N PRO A 19 1.24 13.00 14.48
CA PRO A 19 -0.18 12.76 14.65
C PRO A 19 -0.68 11.70 13.65
N ARG A 20 -1.46 10.74 14.14
CA ARG A 20 -2.10 9.70 13.30
C ARG A 20 -2.83 10.29 12.11
N GLU A 21 -3.36 11.50 12.24
CA GLU A 21 -4.02 12.26 11.17
C GLU A 21 -3.11 12.56 9.98
N ALA A 22 -1.81 12.81 10.21
CA ALA A 22 -0.84 12.94 9.13
C ALA A 22 -0.50 11.58 8.51
N ARG A 23 -0.55 10.49 9.28
CA ARG A 23 -0.32 9.10 8.83
C ARG A 23 -1.54 8.52 8.10
N GLU A 24 -2.76 8.77 8.60
CA GLU A 24 -4.00 8.24 8.02
C GLU A 24 -4.39 8.97 6.73
N ASN A 25 -4.12 10.26 6.63
CA ASN A 25 -4.70 11.08 5.58
C ASN A 25 -3.98 11.03 4.22
N ARG A 26 -2.73 10.55 4.11
CA ARG A 26 -1.98 10.70 2.84
C ARG A 26 -1.20 9.48 2.35
N PHE A 27 -0.64 8.67 3.24
CA PHE A 27 0.08 7.45 2.86
C PHE A 27 -0.77 6.18 3.05
N SER A 28 -1.49 6.06 4.17
CA SER A 28 -2.25 4.85 4.47
C SER A 28 -3.63 4.81 3.80
N ALA A 29 -4.32 5.94 3.65
CA ALA A 29 -5.57 6.01 2.89
C ALA A 29 -5.35 5.65 1.39
N SER A 30 -4.14 5.91 0.89
CA SER A 30 -3.73 5.52 -0.45
C SER A 30 -3.41 4.02 -0.59
N LEU A 31 -3.17 3.32 0.51
CA LEU A 31 -2.83 1.89 0.55
C LEU A 31 -4.01 1.01 0.96
N CYS A 32 -5.08 1.58 1.51
CA CYS A 32 -6.23 0.83 2.01
C CYS A 32 -7.48 1.03 1.13
N GLY A 33 -8.14 -0.05 0.80
CA GLY A 33 -9.47 -0.05 0.17
C GLY A 33 -9.46 0.25 -1.33
N GLU A 34 -10.26 1.20 -1.75
CA GLU A 34 -10.56 1.48 -3.16
C GLU A 34 -9.32 1.76 -4.02
N MET A 35 -8.40 2.59 -3.50
CA MET A 35 -7.19 2.95 -4.25
C MET A 35 -6.20 1.79 -4.41
N ALA A 36 -6.17 0.85 -3.48
CA ALA A 36 -5.32 -0.34 -3.62
C ALA A 36 -5.83 -1.23 -4.76
N VAL A 37 -7.15 -1.44 -4.84
CA VAL A 37 -7.79 -2.17 -5.94
C VAL A 37 -7.55 -1.46 -7.27
N MET A 38 -7.83 -0.15 -7.33
CA MET A 38 -7.66 0.64 -8.56
C MET A 38 -6.21 0.63 -9.05
N ARG A 39 -5.23 0.81 -8.15
CA ARG A 39 -3.81 0.75 -8.53
C ARG A 39 -3.38 -0.61 -9.02
N LEU A 40 -3.89 -1.68 -8.41
CA LEU A 40 -3.57 -3.04 -8.83
C LEU A 40 -4.08 -3.31 -10.25
N LEU A 41 -5.29 -2.84 -10.60
CA LEU A 41 -5.85 -2.92 -11.94
C LEU A 41 -5.13 -1.98 -12.94
N HIS A 42 -4.81 -0.75 -12.50
CA HIS A 42 -4.17 0.25 -13.35
C HIS A 42 -2.72 -0.11 -13.71
N ASN A 43 -1.91 -0.51 -12.71
CA ASN A 43 -0.48 -0.79 -12.89
C ASN A 43 -0.18 -2.26 -13.22
N GLY A 44 -1.16 -3.15 -13.03
CA GLY A 44 -0.99 -4.57 -13.27
C GLY A 44 -0.82 -4.90 -14.76
N THR A 45 -0.10 -5.98 -15.04
CA THR A 45 0.00 -6.55 -16.40
C THR A 45 -1.37 -7.06 -16.89
N LYS A 46 -2.21 -7.52 -15.97
CA LYS A 46 -3.60 -7.88 -16.23
C LYS A 46 -4.51 -6.70 -15.88
N LYS A 47 -5.17 -6.15 -16.89
CA LYS A 47 -6.16 -5.07 -16.71
C LYS A 47 -7.52 -5.55 -16.21
N LYS A 48 -7.77 -6.85 -16.29
CA LYS A 48 -8.99 -7.54 -15.85
C LYS A 48 -8.63 -8.62 -14.85
N MET A 49 -9.29 -8.65 -13.71
CA MET A 49 -9.05 -9.62 -12.63
C MET A 49 -10.36 -10.05 -12.00
N THR A 50 -10.38 -11.25 -11.41
CA THR A 50 -11.50 -11.67 -10.57
C THR A 50 -11.35 -11.09 -9.14
N ALA A 51 -12.45 -11.06 -8.39
CA ALA A 51 -12.42 -10.67 -6.97
C ALA A 51 -11.48 -11.56 -6.15
N GLY A 52 -11.38 -12.85 -6.47
CA GLY A 52 -10.45 -13.78 -5.82
C GLY A 52 -8.99 -13.45 -6.10
N GLU A 53 -8.63 -13.15 -7.35
CA GLU A 53 -7.27 -12.72 -7.71
C GLU A 53 -6.88 -11.42 -7.01
N LEU A 54 -7.81 -10.45 -6.90
CA LEU A 54 -7.60 -9.21 -6.17
C LEU A 54 -7.43 -9.45 -4.66
N SER A 55 -8.26 -10.33 -4.08
CA SER A 55 -8.19 -10.73 -2.68
C SER A 55 -6.83 -11.31 -2.32
N SER A 56 -6.34 -12.26 -3.12
CA SER A 56 -5.02 -12.88 -2.95
C SER A 56 -3.89 -11.87 -3.05
N ARG A 57 -3.90 -11.00 -4.08
CA ARG A 57 -2.83 -10.02 -4.29
C ARG A 57 -2.80 -8.92 -3.23
N LEU A 58 -3.96 -8.56 -2.69
CA LEU A 58 -4.07 -7.54 -1.65
C LEU A 58 -3.94 -8.11 -0.24
N SER A 59 -3.84 -9.43 -0.09
CA SER A 59 -3.86 -10.13 1.21
C SER A 59 -5.04 -9.66 2.08
N LYS A 60 -6.24 -9.56 1.47
CA LYS A 60 -7.48 -9.12 2.12
C LYS A 60 -8.58 -10.15 1.97
N ALA A 61 -9.50 -10.21 2.94
CA ALA A 61 -10.65 -11.09 2.87
C ALA A 61 -11.53 -10.77 1.64
N THR A 62 -12.02 -11.80 0.97
CA THR A 62 -12.83 -11.68 -0.26
C THR A 62 -14.08 -10.83 -0.06
N SER A 63 -14.72 -10.93 1.13
CA SER A 63 -15.88 -10.10 1.48
C SER A 63 -15.55 -8.60 1.51
N ARG A 64 -14.37 -8.25 2.02
CA ARG A 64 -13.90 -6.86 2.06
C ARG A 64 -13.59 -6.33 0.66
N VAL A 65 -12.97 -7.16 -0.17
CA VAL A 65 -12.71 -6.81 -1.59
C VAL A 65 -14.03 -6.65 -2.33
N ALA A 66 -15.00 -7.54 -2.15
CA ALA A 66 -16.33 -7.46 -2.77
C ALA A 66 -17.06 -6.14 -2.41
N ALA A 67 -16.99 -5.71 -1.14
CA ALA A 67 -17.58 -4.44 -0.71
C ALA A 67 -16.91 -3.24 -1.41
N VAL A 68 -15.58 -3.25 -1.54
CA VAL A 68 -14.80 -2.21 -2.24
C VAL A 68 -15.16 -2.18 -3.72
N LEU A 69 -15.26 -3.34 -4.37
CA LEU A 69 -15.65 -3.43 -5.78
C LEU A 69 -17.06 -2.88 -6.01
N GLY A 70 -18.00 -3.20 -5.12
CA GLY A 70 -19.38 -2.65 -5.18
C GLY A 70 -19.41 -1.13 -4.99
N SER A 71 -18.55 -0.57 -4.15
CA SER A 71 -18.42 0.88 -3.98
C SER A 71 -17.85 1.56 -5.23
N LEU A 72 -16.79 1.00 -5.80
CA LEU A 72 -16.17 1.53 -7.03
C LEU A 72 -17.10 1.47 -8.23
N GLU A 73 -17.89 0.38 -8.36
CA GLU A 73 -18.89 0.21 -9.40
C GLU A 73 -20.00 1.26 -9.30
N LYS A 74 -20.53 1.49 -8.09
CA LYS A 74 -21.51 2.56 -7.83
C LYS A 74 -21.01 3.95 -8.17
N LYS A 75 -19.69 4.18 -8.04
CA LYS A 75 -19.03 5.44 -8.42
C LYS A 75 -18.72 5.52 -9.93
N GLY A 76 -19.02 4.49 -10.71
CA GLY A 76 -18.71 4.43 -12.13
C GLY A 76 -17.21 4.33 -12.45
N LEU A 77 -16.40 3.90 -11.49
CA LEU A 77 -14.92 3.81 -11.62
C LEU A 77 -14.47 2.39 -12.03
N LEU A 78 -15.36 1.42 -11.91
CA LEU A 78 -15.11 0.01 -12.20
C LEU A 78 -16.31 -0.56 -12.94
N GLU A 79 -16.06 -1.50 -13.83
CA GLU A 79 -17.07 -2.29 -14.56
C GLU A 79 -16.82 -3.78 -14.37
N ARG A 80 -17.90 -4.56 -14.55
CA ARG A 80 -17.88 -6.03 -14.49
C ARG A 80 -18.28 -6.60 -15.83
N GLU A 81 -17.63 -7.70 -16.20
CA GLU A 81 -18.01 -8.50 -17.35
C GLU A 81 -17.88 -9.99 -17.04
N ASN A 82 -18.63 -10.83 -17.75
CA ASN A 82 -18.40 -12.27 -17.68
C ASN A 82 -17.17 -12.64 -18.51
N ASP A 83 -16.35 -13.55 -17.96
CA ASP A 83 -15.22 -14.10 -18.71
C ASP A 83 -15.73 -14.82 -19.98
N ALA A 84 -15.12 -14.54 -21.11
CA ALA A 84 -15.51 -15.11 -22.40
C ALA A 84 -15.29 -16.64 -22.48
N VAL A 85 -14.34 -17.16 -21.69
CA VAL A 85 -13.98 -18.59 -21.66
C VAL A 85 -14.77 -19.33 -20.59
N ASP A 86 -14.86 -18.76 -19.39
CA ASP A 86 -15.63 -19.33 -18.28
C ASP A 86 -16.65 -18.33 -17.77
N ARG A 87 -17.88 -18.46 -18.24
CA ARG A 87 -19.02 -17.58 -17.88
C ARG A 87 -19.37 -17.58 -16.38
N ARG A 88 -18.80 -18.49 -15.59
CA ARG A 88 -18.95 -18.49 -14.11
C ARG A 88 -18.03 -17.49 -13.44
N ARG A 89 -17.04 -17.00 -14.17
CA ARG A 89 -16.06 -16.01 -13.66
C ARG A 89 -16.52 -14.62 -14.04
N VAL A 90 -16.52 -13.73 -13.06
CA VAL A 90 -16.77 -12.30 -13.25
C VAL A 90 -15.42 -11.59 -13.18
N LEU A 91 -15.06 -10.92 -14.25
CA LEU A 91 -13.88 -10.07 -14.34
C LEU A 91 -14.26 -8.64 -14.01
N VAL A 92 -13.38 -7.94 -13.34
CA VAL A 92 -13.48 -6.51 -13.04
C VAL A 92 -12.36 -5.75 -13.73
N SER A 93 -12.69 -4.58 -14.26
CA SER A 93 -11.73 -3.66 -14.90
C SER A 93 -12.07 -2.21 -14.52
N LEU A 94 -11.11 -1.33 -14.69
CA LEU A 94 -11.36 0.11 -14.54
C LEU A 94 -12.13 0.63 -15.76
N THR A 95 -13.07 1.52 -15.50
CA THR A 95 -13.67 2.35 -16.55
C THR A 95 -12.68 3.45 -16.98
N GLN A 96 -12.97 4.14 -18.09
CA GLN A 96 -12.18 5.30 -18.50
C GLN A 96 -12.10 6.36 -17.39
N ALA A 97 -13.17 6.57 -16.62
CA ALA A 97 -13.19 7.47 -15.47
C ALA A 97 -12.28 6.96 -14.34
N GLY A 98 -12.26 5.63 -14.10
CA GLY A 98 -11.34 5.00 -13.14
C GLY A 98 -9.89 5.17 -13.52
N GLU A 99 -9.54 4.92 -14.78
CA GLU A 99 -8.18 5.12 -15.31
C GLU A 99 -7.75 6.59 -15.18
N ALA A 100 -8.60 7.53 -15.59
CA ALA A 100 -8.33 8.97 -15.47
C ALA A 100 -8.11 9.41 -14.01
N LEU A 101 -8.88 8.86 -13.08
CA LEU A 101 -8.71 9.12 -11.65
C LEU A 101 -7.36 8.58 -11.13
N CYS A 102 -6.95 7.39 -11.57
CA CYS A 102 -5.64 6.83 -11.22
C CYS A 102 -4.50 7.73 -11.71
N GLU A 103 -4.53 8.15 -12.97
CA GLU A 103 -3.53 9.05 -13.53
C GLU A 103 -3.48 10.40 -12.82
N LYS A 104 -4.63 11.01 -12.54
CA LYS A 104 -4.70 12.26 -11.79
C LYS A 104 -4.07 12.13 -10.40
N ARG A 105 -4.36 11.04 -9.70
CA ARG A 105 -3.80 10.78 -8.36
C ARG A 105 -2.31 10.50 -8.40
N LYS A 106 -1.84 9.78 -9.41
CA LYS A 106 -0.41 9.52 -9.65
C LYS A 106 0.36 10.82 -9.90
N ALA A 107 -0.18 11.71 -10.75
CA ALA A 107 0.38 13.02 -11.01
C ALA A 107 0.44 13.88 -9.74
N HIS A 108 -0.65 13.91 -8.97
CA HIS A 108 -0.70 14.62 -7.69
C HIS A 108 0.32 14.08 -6.68
N PHE A 109 0.43 12.75 -6.56
CA PHE A 109 1.42 12.12 -5.69
C PHE A 109 2.85 12.48 -6.10
N LYS A 110 3.15 12.40 -7.42
CA LYS A 110 4.46 12.82 -7.97
C LYS A 110 4.79 14.27 -7.63
N SER A 111 3.80 15.18 -7.74
CA SER A 111 3.98 16.60 -7.37
C SER A 111 4.28 16.77 -5.87
N LYS A 112 3.62 15.98 -5.00
CA LYS A 112 3.90 16.02 -3.56
C LYS A 112 5.29 15.49 -3.21
N ILE A 113 5.75 14.43 -3.87
CA ILE A 113 7.11 13.93 -3.72
C ILE A 113 8.13 14.98 -4.21
N ALA A 114 7.90 15.60 -5.36
CA ALA A 114 8.78 16.65 -5.86
C ALA A 114 8.90 17.82 -4.87
N LEU A 115 7.78 18.24 -4.27
CA LEU A 115 7.78 19.28 -3.23
C LEU A 115 8.58 18.83 -1.99
N LEU A 116 8.35 17.60 -1.50
CA LEU A 116 9.10 17.05 -0.37
C LEU A 116 10.61 17.07 -0.65
N LEU A 117 11.03 16.56 -1.81
CA LEU A 117 12.45 16.53 -2.18
C LEU A 117 13.04 17.94 -2.33
N SER A 118 12.25 18.89 -2.83
CA SER A 118 12.67 20.30 -2.88
C SER A 118 12.86 20.90 -1.48
N MET A 119 12.03 20.53 -0.51
CA MET A 119 12.15 20.99 0.87
C MET A 119 13.32 20.33 1.63
N LEU A 120 13.72 19.11 1.24
CA LEU A 120 14.89 18.43 1.77
C LEU A 120 16.23 19.02 1.23
N GLY A 121 16.18 19.77 0.13
CA GLY A 121 17.37 20.42 -0.42
C GLY A 121 18.50 19.43 -0.71
N ASP A 122 19.68 19.67 -0.15
CA ASP A 122 20.88 18.86 -0.37
C ASP A 122 20.78 17.44 0.21
N ASP A 123 19.86 17.19 1.15
CA ASP A 123 19.61 15.87 1.73
C ASP A 123 18.73 14.97 0.84
N ALA A 124 18.10 15.53 -0.20
CA ALA A 124 17.16 14.78 -1.05
C ALA A 124 17.79 13.55 -1.74
N PRO A 125 18.99 13.60 -2.33
CA PRO A 125 19.62 12.42 -2.92
C PRO A 125 19.88 11.31 -1.90
N GLU A 126 20.36 11.67 -0.70
CA GLU A 126 20.63 10.70 0.37
C GLU A 126 19.33 10.09 0.89
N PHE A 127 18.30 10.90 1.07
CA PHE A 127 16.96 10.41 1.44
C PHE A 127 16.44 9.37 0.43
N VAL A 128 16.51 9.66 -0.87
CA VAL A 128 16.06 8.74 -1.92
C VAL A 128 16.88 7.44 -1.91
N ARG A 129 18.19 7.54 -1.71
CA ARG A 129 19.10 6.39 -1.61
C ARG A 129 18.72 5.49 -0.42
N LEU A 130 18.54 6.07 0.76
CA LEU A 130 18.19 5.33 1.98
C LEU A 130 16.77 4.75 1.89
N PHE A 131 15.84 5.49 1.29
CA PHE A 131 14.47 5.04 1.07
C PHE A 131 14.42 3.82 0.13
N GLY A 132 15.21 3.84 -0.95
CA GLY A 132 15.36 2.69 -1.83
C GLY A 132 15.94 1.47 -1.10
N ARG A 133 17.01 1.67 -0.33
CA ARG A 133 17.62 0.61 0.47
C ARG A 133 16.66 0.00 1.52
N MET A 134 15.80 0.82 2.10
CA MET A 134 14.75 0.34 3.01
C MET A 134 13.82 -0.65 2.31
N PHE A 135 13.40 -0.37 1.07
CA PHE A 135 12.57 -1.30 0.30
C PHE A 135 13.30 -2.60 -0.04
N GLU A 136 14.58 -2.53 -0.42
CA GLU A 136 15.39 -3.73 -0.66
C GLU A 136 15.46 -4.62 0.58
N ILE A 137 15.75 -4.04 1.74
CA ILE A 137 15.82 -4.76 3.02
C ILE A 137 14.45 -5.37 3.36
N THR A 138 13.37 -4.59 3.35
CA THR A 138 12.03 -5.05 3.73
C THR A 138 11.43 -6.06 2.74
N SER A 139 11.94 -6.10 1.51
CA SER A 139 11.55 -7.08 0.50
C SER A 139 12.36 -8.36 0.55
N SER A 140 13.47 -8.39 1.28
CA SER A 140 14.33 -9.56 1.40
C SER A 140 13.66 -10.68 2.20
N ASP A 141 13.97 -11.93 1.84
CA ASP A 141 13.45 -13.08 2.59
C ASP A 141 13.98 -13.11 4.03
N ALA A 142 15.20 -12.64 4.25
CA ALA A 142 15.79 -12.52 5.59
C ALA A 142 14.98 -11.60 6.51
N PHE A 143 14.46 -10.47 5.99
CA PHE A 143 13.62 -9.57 6.77
C PHE A 143 12.21 -10.14 6.99
N ARG A 144 11.65 -10.86 5.99
CA ARG A 144 10.33 -11.49 6.09
C ARG A 144 10.32 -12.71 7.02
N GLN A 145 11.45 -13.42 7.10
CA GLN A 145 11.65 -14.58 7.98
C GLN A 145 12.27 -14.16 9.32
N GLY A 146 12.72 -12.92 9.45
CA GLY A 146 13.19 -12.36 10.71
C GLY A 146 12.07 -12.49 11.72
N GLU A 147 12.27 -13.41 12.65
CA GLU A 147 11.40 -13.65 13.79
C GLU A 147 11.14 -12.31 14.47
N CYS A 148 9.87 -11.93 14.60
CA CYS A 148 9.51 -11.04 15.69
C CYS A 148 10.16 -11.64 16.92
N ILE A 149 11.06 -10.90 17.57
CA ILE A 149 11.63 -11.30 18.85
C ILE A 149 10.40 -11.63 19.69
N GLU A 150 10.18 -12.92 19.94
CA GLU A 150 9.17 -13.37 20.90
C GLU A 150 9.60 -12.71 22.19
N GLU A 151 8.85 -11.70 22.62
CA GLU A 151 8.94 -11.21 24.00
C GLU A 151 8.63 -12.43 24.86
N ASP A 152 9.66 -12.90 25.56
CA ASP A 152 9.59 -13.96 26.54
C ASP A 152 8.35 -13.76 27.40
N GLN A 153 7.35 -14.61 27.20
CA GLN A 153 6.26 -14.80 28.14
C GLN A 153 6.79 -15.53 29.36
N GLU A 154 7.80 -15.00 30.02
CA GLU A 154 8.17 -15.37 31.38
C GLU A 154 7.70 -14.28 32.32
N GLY A 155 6.62 -14.54 33.02
CA GLY A 155 6.31 -13.83 34.23
C GLY A 155 4.88 -13.35 34.44
N PHE A 156 3.88 -14.22 34.24
CA PHE A 156 2.59 -14.00 34.92
C PHE A 156 2.04 -15.31 35.48
N ASN A 157 2.80 -15.87 36.47
CA ASN A 157 2.30 -16.81 37.45
C ASN A 157 2.89 -16.43 38.81
N GLY A 158 2.14 -15.68 39.60
CA GLY A 158 2.41 -15.36 40.97
C GLY A 158 1.15 -14.77 41.62
#